data_91aae1ac356784a6b7bc404df8fe6de2
#
_entry.id   91aae1ac356784a6b7bc404df8fe6de2
#
_cell.length_a   1.000
_cell.length_b   1.000
_cell.length_c   1.000
_cell.angle_alpha   90.00
_cell.angle_beta   90.00
_cell.angle_gamma   90.00
#
_symmetry.space_group_name_H-M   'P 1'
#
loop_
_entity.id
_entity.type
_entity.pdbx_description
1 polymer ?
#
loop_
_entity_poly.entity_id
_entity_poly.type
_entity_poly.pdbx_seq_one_letter_code
_entity_poly.pdbx_strand_id
1 'polypeptide(L)'
;MSLPAEEHHLHTRAFKHMWARHVAQKGFEDDVQAAAKRVIQAQQEHPELFPKKVHEDEGVSKILDKTQKLTGVGFVPRKSNHLEIGIIGAGVAGLFTAMVFDWLNEQCQKEGLKIEYDIIEAAKMNRLGGRLYTHRFSRGEHDYYDVGAMRFPNNTIMKSLLQVKPSDLVSEALEDFIKVAAEKFKKAVEENDEKGPETTKLWALLMEADKLSTRQFLSSGDGDRKKREGKPKDNSGLIPEGPGYNYNTIEWLESATYGTGWYDQSLTECVLEELDFATPKSIDGQPTNYWWCIDGGAQTIAHRMARMIKQPVQYNSQVVAIDAQVEERKKRKPKDFTSMKLRINKNQVVKEKEYFAVFNSTTLGALQRMDLKDAGLLWGTRQAIRALGYGASCKVGIKFETAWWQKPPFNIKKGGIAHTDLPLRVCVYPSYNIESNEGQDWDPNKPAVLLCSYTWGQDEQRIGSLISPQTPKNEEQLLSVLLHDLALLHSKQSDYTYDQLLALLKDQY
;
A
#
# COMPACT_ATOMS: atom_id res chain seq x y z
N MET A 1 24.73 -18.45 5.52
CA MET A 1 25.04 -18.55 4.07
C MET A 1 24.74 -17.17 3.48
N SER A 2 25.76 -16.47 3.01
CA SER A 2 25.61 -15.18 2.31
C SER A 2 25.18 -15.47 0.87
N LEU A 3 24.03 -14.93 0.47
CA LEU A 3 23.62 -14.95 -0.93
C LEU A 3 24.60 -14.11 -1.76
N PRO A 4 24.84 -14.47 -3.04
CA PRO A 4 25.68 -13.67 -3.91
C PRO A 4 25.16 -12.24 -4.05
N ALA A 5 26.05 -11.24 -4.07
CA ALA A 5 25.69 -9.82 -4.06
C ALA A 5 24.80 -9.38 -5.24
N GLU A 6 24.86 -10.07 -6.37
CA GLU A 6 24.05 -9.75 -7.57
C GLU A 6 22.56 -10.10 -7.43
N GLU A 7 22.18 -11.13 -6.66
CA GLU A 7 20.77 -11.44 -6.41
C GLU A 7 20.12 -10.50 -5.38
N HIS A 8 20.91 -9.86 -4.50
CA HIS A 8 20.38 -8.96 -3.48
C HIS A 8 19.69 -7.70 -4.03
N HIS A 9 20.15 -7.17 -5.16
CA HIS A 9 19.67 -5.89 -5.68
C HIS A 9 18.29 -5.96 -6.37
N LEU A 10 17.98 -7.05 -7.04
CA LEU A 10 16.71 -7.22 -7.78
C LEU A 10 15.50 -7.45 -6.87
N HIS A 11 15.71 -7.96 -5.65
CA HIS A 11 14.65 -8.43 -4.78
C HIS A 11 14.37 -7.53 -3.57
N THR A 12 15.16 -6.47 -3.39
CA THR A 12 15.02 -5.58 -2.22
C THR A 12 14.20 -4.32 -2.46
N ARG A 13 13.77 -4.08 -3.71
CA ARG A 13 13.01 -2.87 -4.06
C ARG A 13 11.66 -3.24 -4.64
N ALA A 14 10.57 -2.97 -3.91
CA ALA A 14 9.23 -3.06 -4.43
C ALA A 14 9.04 -2.05 -5.58
N PHE A 15 8.48 -2.47 -6.70
CA PHE A 15 8.33 -1.64 -7.91
C PHE A 15 7.52 -0.37 -7.65
N LYS A 16 6.42 -0.46 -6.93
CA LYS A 16 5.62 0.70 -6.52
C LYS A 16 6.41 1.69 -5.67
N HIS A 17 7.30 1.22 -4.81
CA HIS A 17 8.15 2.10 -4.00
C HIS A 17 9.15 2.87 -4.85
N MET A 18 9.78 2.21 -5.81
CA MET A 18 10.69 2.86 -6.77
C MET A 18 9.93 3.92 -7.60
N TRP A 19 8.75 3.58 -8.09
CA TRP A 19 7.87 4.50 -8.81
C TRP A 19 7.46 5.70 -7.96
N ALA A 20 6.95 5.48 -6.76
CA ALA A 20 6.55 6.55 -5.85
C ALA A 20 7.71 7.49 -5.51
N ARG A 21 8.90 6.95 -5.31
CA ARG A 21 10.11 7.74 -5.08
C ARG A 21 10.46 8.60 -6.30
N HIS A 22 10.40 8.04 -7.50
CA HIS A 22 10.66 8.78 -8.74
C HIS A 22 9.66 9.94 -8.92
N VAL A 23 8.35 9.68 -8.75
CA VAL A 23 7.30 10.71 -8.87
C VAL A 23 7.50 11.81 -7.85
N ALA A 24 7.83 11.48 -6.60
CA ALA A 24 8.11 12.46 -5.57
C ALA A 24 9.34 13.33 -5.87
N GLN A 25 10.42 12.73 -6.38
CA GLN A 25 11.62 13.47 -6.80
C GLN A 25 11.32 14.39 -7.98
N LYS A 26 10.60 13.87 -8.99
CA LYS A 26 10.23 14.66 -10.18
C LYS A 26 9.33 15.84 -9.82
N GLY A 27 8.32 15.64 -8.99
CA GLY A 27 7.46 16.70 -8.51
C GLY A 27 8.23 17.78 -7.75
N PHE A 28 9.19 17.38 -6.92
CA PHE A 28 10.07 18.32 -6.21
C PHE A 28 10.95 19.13 -7.20
N GLU A 29 11.57 18.47 -8.16
CA GLU A 29 12.39 19.15 -9.19
C GLU A 29 11.56 20.15 -10.01
N ASP A 30 10.36 19.77 -10.43
CA ASP A 30 9.44 20.61 -11.19
C ASP A 30 8.96 21.83 -10.37
N ASP A 31 8.65 21.65 -9.08
CA ASP A 31 8.28 22.74 -8.16
C ASP A 31 9.42 23.73 -7.96
N VAL A 32 10.64 23.24 -7.81
CA VAL A 32 11.84 24.07 -7.64
C VAL A 32 12.13 24.87 -8.92
N GLN A 33 12.02 24.22 -10.09
CA GLN A 33 12.19 24.91 -11.38
C GLN A 33 11.11 25.98 -11.60
N ALA A 34 9.85 25.68 -11.26
CA ALA A 34 8.75 26.63 -11.36
C ALA A 34 8.93 27.82 -10.40
N ALA A 35 9.43 27.56 -9.18
CA ALA A 35 9.76 28.62 -8.22
C ALA A 35 10.92 29.51 -8.71
N ALA A 36 11.98 28.89 -9.25
CA ALA A 36 13.11 29.61 -9.81
C ALA A 36 12.70 30.52 -10.99
N LYS A 37 11.88 29.99 -11.92
CA LYS A 37 11.33 30.79 -13.04
C LYS A 37 10.51 31.98 -12.54
N ARG A 38 9.66 31.81 -11.52
CA ARG A 38 8.88 32.92 -10.94
C ARG A 38 9.77 33.98 -10.30
N VAL A 39 10.85 33.58 -9.62
CA VAL A 39 11.81 34.53 -9.03
C VAL A 39 12.52 35.31 -10.13
N ILE A 40 12.94 34.65 -11.22
CA ILE A 40 13.59 35.32 -12.38
C ILE A 40 12.61 36.29 -13.04
N GLN A 41 11.37 35.87 -13.27
CA GLN A 41 10.33 36.72 -13.85
C GLN A 41 10.04 37.92 -12.94
N ALA A 42 9.86 37.75 -11.65
CA ALA A 42 9.66 38.83 -10.69
C ALA A 42 10.85 39.82 -10.67
N GLN A 43 12.08 39.33 -10.84
CA GLN A 43 13.27 40.20 -10.96
C GLN A 43 13.29 40.98 -12.25
N GLN A 44 12.78 40.44 -13.36
CA GLN A 44 12.65 41.14 -14.64
C GLN A 44 11.56 42.22 -14.59
N GLU A 45 10.43 41.90 -13.94
CA GLU A 45 9.28 42.79 -13.79
C GLU A 45 9.52 43.91 -12.76
N HIS A 46 10.27 43.62 -11.69
CA HIS A 46 10.53 44.50 -10.55
C HIS A 46 12.01 44.55 -10.16
N PRO A 47 12.92 45.02 -11.03
CA PRO A 47 14.36 45.01 -10.78
C PRO A 47 14.78 45.81 -9.54
N GLU A 48 13.96 46.77 -9.13
CA GLU A 48 14.17 47.59 -7.93
C GLU A 48 14.08 46.82 -6.61
N LEU A 49 13.38 45.68 -6.61
CA LEU A 49 13.22 44.83 -5.44
C LEU A 49 14.40 43.86 -5.26
N PHE A 50 15.28 43.74 -6.26
CA PHE A 50 16.36 42.73 -6.26
C PHE A 50 17.75 43.43 -6.38
N PRO A 51 18.58 43.43 -5.37
CA PRO A 51 19.83 44.19 -5.35
C PRO A 51 20.96 43.66 -6.25
N LYS A 52 20.80 42.52 -6.91
CA LYS A 52 21.77 41.93 -7.86
C LYS A 52 21.07 41.21 -8.98
N LYS A 53 21.49 41.46 -10.25
CA LYS A 53 21.04 40.66 -11.39
C LYS A 53 21.49 39.18 -11.23
N VAL A 54 20.54 38.26 -11.37
CA VAL A 54 20.79 36.80 -11.47
C VAL A 54 20.91 36.47 -12.95
N HIS A 55 22.08 36.02 -13.42
CA HIS A 55 22.25 35.59 -14.82
C HIS A 55 21.47 34.27 -15.04
N GLU A 56 20.77 34.17 -16.19
CA GLU A 56 19.84 33.08 -16.48
C GLU A 56 20.46 31.68 -16.27
N ASP A 57 21.67 31.42 -16.76
CA ASP A 57 22.31 30.12 -16.70
C ASP A 57 22.97 29.80 -15.34
N GLU A 58 23.53 30.78 -14.66
CA GLU A 58 24.08 30.62 -13.31
C GLU A 58 23.02 30.77 -12.21
N GLY A 59 21.95 31.48 -12.49
CA GLY A 59 20.93 31.85 -11.52
C GLY A 59 20.07 30.65 -11.12
N VAL A 60 19.60 29.86 -12.08
CA VAL A 60 18.76 28.70 -11.82
C VAL A 60 19.56 27.64 -11.06
N SER A 61 20.78 27.36 -11.48
CA SER A 61 21.66 26.40 -10.78
C SER A 61 22.00 26.86 -9.36
N LYS A 62 22.29 28.16 -9.15
CA LYS A 62 22.56 28.70 -7.80
C LYS A 62 21.29 28.80 -6.93
N ILE A 63 20.12 29.04 -7.53
CA ILE A 63 18.83 29.00 -6.81
C ILE A 63 18.49 27.55 -6.46
N LEU A 64 18.68 26.60 -7.37
CA LEU A 64 18.51 25.16 -7.12
C LEU A 64 19.44 24.70 -5.99
N ASP A 65 20.72 25.04 -6.04
CA ASP A 65 21.70 24.70 -5.00
C ASP A 65 21.39 25.38 -3.64
N LYS A 66 20.94 26.63 -3.67
CA LYS A 66 20.46 27.31 -2.46
C LYS A 66 19.12 26.75 -1.97
N THR A 67 18.22 26.38 -2.85
CA THR A 67 16.91 25.83 -2.47
C THR A 67 17.06 24.41 -1.95
N GLN A 68 17.96 23.59 -2.50
CA GLN A 68 18.36 22.33 -1.92
C GLN A 68 18.98 22.51 -0.52
N LYS A 69 19.78 23.54 -0.32
CA LYS A 69 20.37 23.90 0.98
C LYS A 69 19.35 24.53 1.95
N LEU A 70 18.29 25.18 1.45
CA LEU A 70 17.25 25.84 2.25
C LEU A 70 16.05 24.94 2.54
N THR A 71 15.71 24.02 1.64
CA THR A 71 14.59 23.06 1.83
C THR A 71 14.95 21.91 2.75
N GLY A 72 16.17 21.91 3.28
CA GLY A 72 16.51 21.08 4.43
C GLY A 72 16.49 19.57 4.19
N VAL A 73 16.61 19.14 2.94
CA VAL A 73 17.00 17.76 2.64
C VAL A 73 18.50 17.56 2.87
N GLY A 74 19.22 18.63 3.13
CA GLY A 74 20.58 18.59 3.69
C GLY A 74 20.50 18.51 5.21
N PHE A 75 20.82 17.38 5.78
CA PHE A 75 21.14 17.23 7.19
C PHE A 75 22.18 18.31 7.54
N VAL A 76 21.79 19.36 8.25
CA VAL A 76 22.77 20.24 8.89
C VAL A 76 23.21 19.52 10.16
N PRO A 77 24.45 19.01 10.22
CA PRO A 77 24.89 18.28 11.39
C PRO A 77 24.83 19.22 12.59
N ARG A 78 23.97 18.91 13.53
CA ARG A 78 23.99 19.56 14.84
C ARG A 78 25.27 19.09 15.53
N LYS A 79 25.89 19.94 16.36
CA LYS A 79 26.98 19.56 17.25
C LYS A 79 26.52 18.55 18.33
N SER A 80 25.25 18.25 18.43
CA SER A 80 24.70 17.31 19.39
C SER A 80 24.47 15.97 18.70
N ASN A 81 25.12 14.94 19.18
CA ASN A 81 24.88 13.55 18.77
C ASN A 81 23.61 12.96 19.41
N HIS A 82 22.83 13.75 20.13
CA HIS A 82 21.56 13.35 20.73
C HIS A 82 20.40 13.94 19.93
N LEU A 83 19.56 13.07 19.37
CA LEU A 83 18.42 13.41 18.52
C LEU A 83 17.13 12.92 19.19
N GLU A 84 16.17 13.81 19.39
CA GLU A 84 14.82 13.46 19.83
C GLU A 84 13.89 13.42 18.60
N ILE A 85 13.27 12.28 18.34
CA ILE A 85 12.46 12.04 17.15
C ILE A 85 11.01 11.75 17.55
N GLY A 86 10.06 12.39 16.85
CA GLY A 86 8.64 12.06 16.96
C GLY A 86 8.21 11.11 15.82
N ILE A 87 7.59 9.99 16.15
CA ILE A 87 6.97 9.05 15.20
C ILE A 87 5.45 9.12 15.39
N ILE A 88 4.73 9.55 14.36
CA ILE A 88 3.28 9.64 14.39
C ILE A 88 2.68 8.38 13.76
N GLY A 89 1.98 7.58 14.56
CA GLY A 89 1.32 6.34 14.20
C GLY A 89 2.14 5.09 14.53
N ALA A 90 1.49 4.11 15.18
CA ALA A 90 2.06 2.80 15.51
C ALA A 90 1.54 1.68 14.58
N GLY A 91 1.43 1.98 13.30
CA GLY A 91 1.33 0.99 12.22
C GLY A 91 2.70 0.35 11.96
N VAL A 92 2.75 -0.61 11.03
CA VAL A 92 4.01 -1.31 10.68
C VAL A 92 5.12 -0.33 10.31
N ALA A 93 4.82 0.71 9.54
CA ALA A 93 5.82 1.69 9.13
C ALA A 93 6.43 2.45 10.34
N GLY A 94 5.59 2.93 11.27
CA GLY A 94 6.07 3.61 12.46
C GLY A 94 6.86 2.69 13.40
N LEU A 95 6.38 1.47 13.62
CA LEU A 95 7.09 0.46 14.41
C LEU A 95 8.42 0.05 13.77
N PHE A 96 8.44 -0.11 12.44
CA PHE A 96 9.68 -0.41 11.72
C PHE A 96 10.68 0.74 11.81
N THR A 97 10.22 2.00 11.69
CA THR A 97 11.06 3.19 11.88
C THR A 97 11.72 3.18 13.27
N ALA A 98 10.96 2.83 14.30
CA ALA A 98 11.50 2.70 15.67
C ALA A 98 12.55 1.59 15.77
N MET A 99 12.31 0.43 15.19
CA MET A 99 13.30 -0.67 15.14
C MET A 99 14.58 -0.25 14.44
N VAL A 100 14.49 0.53 13.35
CA VAL A 100 15.66 1.09 12.65
C VAL A 100 16.44 2.04 13.55
N PHE A 101 15.77 2.88 14.35
CA PHE A 101 16.47 3.77 15.30
C PHE A 101 17.14 3.00 16.42
N ASP A 102 16.52 1.95 16.95
CA ASP A 102 17.16 1.07 17.93
C ASP A 102 18.41 0.40 17.34
N TRP A 103 18.31 -0.10 16.11
CA TRP A 103 19.45 -0.68 15.39
C TRP A 103 20.56 0.34 15.14
N LEU A 104 20.23 1.56 14.68
CA LEU A 104 21.22 2.65 14.49
C LEU A 104 21.93 3.00 15.79
N ASN A 105 21.21 3.09 16.90
CA ASN A 105 21.82 3.32 18.21
C ASN A 105 22.85 2.26 18.59
N GLU A 106 22.62 0.99 18.20
CA GLU A 106 23.56 -0.10 18.45
C GLU A 106 24.78 -0.03 17.51
N GLN A 107 24.54 0.25 16.21
CA GLN A 107 25.62 0.32 15.22
C GLN A 107 26.54 1.53 15.41
N CYS A 108 25.95 2.70 15.72
CA CYS A 108 26.67 3.97 15.82
C CYS A 108 27.03 4.36 17.27
N GLN A 109 27.07 3.39 18.17
CA GLN A 109 27.40 3.63 19.58
C GLN A 109 28.80 4.23 19.77
N LYS A 110 29.76 3.81 18.93
CA LYS A 110 31.15 4.29 18.96
C LYS A 110 31.30 5.73 18.49
N GLU A 111 30.42 6.18 17.60
CA GLU A 111 30.35 7.55 17.09
C GLU A 111 29.61 8.49 18.07
N GLY A 112 29.08 7.94 19.16
CA GLY A 112 28.35 8.68 20.19
C GLY A 112 26.97 9.16 19.76
N LEU A 113 26.41 8.59 18.68
CA LEU A 113 25.03 8.89 18.25
C LEU A 113 24.04 8.30 19.25
N LYS A 114 23.08 9.13 19.69
CA LYS A 114 21.95 8.71 20.53
C LYS A 114 20.66 9.24 19.93
N ILE A 115 19.80 8.35 19.49
CA ILE A 115 18.46 8.65 18.99
C ILE A 115 17.46 8.24 20.07
N GLU A 116 16.74 9.19 20.64
CA GLU A 116 15.56 8.97 21.46
C GLU A 116 14.31 9.23 20.62
N TYR A 117 13.26 8.45 20.80
CA TYR A 117 12.05 8.63 20.02
C TYR A 117 10.78 8.40 20.85
N ASP A 118 9.73 9.09 20.48
CA ASP A 118 8.36 8.82 20.92
C ASP A 118 7.57 8.22 19.76
N ILE A 119 6.78 7.20 20.03
CA ILE A 119 5.76 6.69 19.09
C ILE A 119 4.39 7.10 19.61
N ILE A 120 3.70 7.94 18.84
CA ILE A 120 2.46 8.59 19.24
C ILE A 120 1.32 7.97 18.45
N GLU A 121 0.46 7.20 19.13
CA GLU A 121 -0.67 6.47 18.52
C GLU A 121 -2.01 7.00 19.04
N ALA A 122 -2.86 7.41 18.12
CA ALA A 122 -4.19 7.93 18.45
C ALA A 122 -5.14 6.85 18.99
N ALA A 123 -4.98 5.62 18.54
CA ALA A 123 -5.85 4.51 18.93
C ALA A 123 -5.48 3.90 20.29
N LYS A 124 -6.37 3.05 20.79
CA LYS A 124 -6.12 2.23 21.97
C LYS A 124 -5.15 1.07 21.65
N MET A 125 -4.58 0.45 22.67
CA MET A 125 -3.60 -0.65 22.54
C MET A 125 -4.14 -1.83 21.70
N ASN A 126 -5.42 -2.16 21.78
CA ASN A 126 -6.03 -3.24 21.00
C ASN A 126 -6.12 -2.94 19.50
N ARG A 127 -5.85 -1.70 19.07
CA ARG A 127 -5.84 -1.26 17.67
C ARG A 127 -4.42 -0.98 17.15
N LEU A 128 -3.40 -1.43 17.86
CA LEU A 128 -2.01 -1.43 17.40
C LEU A 128 -1.91 -2.09 16.01
N GLY A 129 -1.05 -1.58 15.15
CA GLY A 129 -0.76 -2.18 13.83
C GLY A 129 -1.43 -1.47 12.65
N GLY A 130 -2.34 -0.52 12.89
CA GLY A 130 -2.99 0.26 11.84
C GLY A 130 -3.79 -0.61 10.87
N ARG A 131 -3.29 -0.74 9.62
CA ARG A 131 -3.90 -1.58 8.56
C ARG A 131 -3.58 -3.07 8.68
N LEU A 132 -2.73 -3.50 9.58
CA LEU A 132 -2.68 -4.87 10.10
C LEU A 132 -3.67 -4.97 11.26
N TYR A 133 -4.88 -5.40 10.94
CA TYR A 133 -5.93 -5.57 11.93
C TYR A 133 -6.62 -6.91 11.78
N THR A 134 -6.66 -7.65 12.88
CA THR A 134 -7.34 -8.93 13.02
C THR A 134 -8.54 -8.76 13.94
N HIS A 135 -9.73 -9.03 13.45
CA HIS A 135 -10.93 -9.10 14.28
C HIS A 135 -11.07 -10.50 14.87
N ARG A 136 -11.35 -10.57 16.17
CA ARG A 136 -11.60 -11.82 16.88
C ARG A 136 -13.01 -11.85 17.43
N PHE A 137 -13.75 -12.89 17.12
CA PHE A 137 -15.09 -13.13 17.67
C PHE A 137 -15.01 -13.65 19.10
N SER A 138 -13.98 -14.45 19.41
CA SER A 138 -13.73 -14.94 20.76
C SER A 138 -12.22 -15.16 21.00
N ARG A 139 -11.89 -15.85 22.11
CA ARG A 139 -10.51 -16.28 22.41
C ARG A 139 -10.15 -17.64 21.79
N GLY A 140 -11.06 -18.26 21.03
CA GLY A 140 -10.79 -19.50 20.29
C GLY A 140 -9.62 -19.34 19.33
N GLU A 141 -8.90 -20.39 19.08
CA GLU A 141 -7.64 -20.40 18.33
C GLU A 141 -7.79 -19.79 16.93
N HIS A 142 -8.80 -20.24 16.18
CA HIS A 142 -9.07 -19.78 14.81
C HIS A 142 -10.36 -18.95 14.68
N ASP A 143 -10.82 -18.36 15.78
CA ASP A 143 -12.05 -17.59 15.85
C ASP A 143 -11.82 -16.11 15.47
N TYR A 144 -11.23 -15.89 14.29
CA TYR A 144 -10.83 -14.57 13.80
C TYR A 144 -10.85 -14.50 12.28
N TYR A 145 -10.79 -13.27 11.75
CA TYR A 145 -10.38 -13.00 10.38
C TYR A 145 -9.56 -11.70 10.29
N ASP A 146 -8.70 -11.61 9.28
CA ASP A 146 -7.92 -10.41 9.02
C ASP A 146 -8.73 -9.39 8.23
N VAL A 147 -9.19 -8.35 8.91
CA VAL A 147 -9.87 -7.21 8.30
C VAL A 147 -8.91 -6.42 7.42
N GLY A 148 -7.68 -6.27 7.88
CA GLY A 148 -6.58 -5.63 7.15
C GLY A 148 -5.86 -6.56 6.17
N ALA A 149 -4.55 -6.40 6.03
CA ALA A 149 -3.72 -7.28 5.22
C ALA A 149 -3.81 -8.71 5.76
N MET A 150 -4.09 -9.67 4.89
CA MET A 150 -4.29 -11.07 5.25
C MET A 150 -3.39 -12.05 4.50
N ARG A 151 -2.81 -11.62 3.40
CA ARG A 151 -1.97 -12.43 2.52
C ARG A 151 -0.68 -11.70 2.22
N PHE A 152 0.41 -12.44 2.18
CA PHE A 152 1.75 -11.94 2.01
C PHE A 152 2.42 -12.74 0.89
N PRO A 153 2.82 -12.11 -0.23
CA PRO A 153 3.35 -12.82 -1.39
C PRO A 153 4.72 -13.42 -1.12
N ASN A 154 4.98 -14.56 -1.76
CA ASN A 154 6.28 -15.22 -1.70
C ASN A 154 7.29 -14.54 -2.61
N ASN A 155 7.62 -13.31 -2.39
CA ASN A 155 8.79 -12.69 -3.00
C ASN A 155 10.00 -12.83 -2.06
N THR A 156 11.20 -12.50 -2.51
CA THR A 156 12.44 -12.78 -1.76
C THR A 156 12.51 -12.00 -0.44
N ILE A 157 11.88 -10.84 -0.36
CA ILE A 157 11.72 -10.07 0.88
C ILE A 157 10.79 -10.82 1.84
N MET A 158 9.78 -11.49 1.30
CA MET A 158 8.76 -12.22 2.04
C MET A 158 9.03 -13.73 2.09
N LYS A 159 10.01 -14.29 1.33
CA LYS A 159 10.42 -15.71 1.38
C LYS A 159 10.88 -16.17 2.76
N SER A 160 11.32 -15.26 3.58
CA SER A 160 11.45 -15.52 5.01
C SER A 160 10.08 -15.65 5.70
N LEU A 161 8.98 -15.45 4.99
CA LEU A 161 7.63 -15.33 5.55
C LEU A 161 6.52 -16.09 4.80
N LEU A 162 6.49 -16.34 3.44
CA LEU A 162 5.23 -16.79 2.76
C LEU A 162 5.30 -17.46 1.35
N GLN A 163 4.18 -18.09 0.85
CA GLN A 163 3.95 -18.79 -0.48
C GLN A 163 2.49 -18.88 -1.03
N VAL A 164 1.99 -18.59 -2.32
CA VAL A 164 1.03 -19.08 -3.38
C VAL A 164 0.35 -18.15 -4.40
N LYS A 165 -0.30 -18.65 -5.45
CA LYS A 165 -0.70 -18.17 -6.79
C LYS A 165 -1.92 -17.23 -6.97
N PRO A 166 -1.95 -16.31 -7.96
CA PRO A 166 -3.16 -15.72 -8.56
C PRO A 166 -3.31 -15.91 -10.08
N SER A 167 -4.49 -15.49 -10.63
CA SER A 167 -5.09 -15.87 -11.90
C SER A 167 -4.36 -15.42 -13.19
N ASP A 168 -4.37 -16.29 -14.21
CA ASP A 168 -3.57 -16.18 -15.43
C ASP A 168 -4.15 -15.24 -16.53
N LEU A 169 -5.44 -14.88 -16.48
CA LEU A 169 -6.13 -14.18 -17.58
C LEU A 169 -5.85 -12.67 -17.67
N VAL A 170 -5.70 -11.98 -16.53
CA VAL A 170 -5.32 -10.57 -16.53
C VAL A 170 -3.85 -10.42 -16.88
N SER A 171 -3.03 -11.36 -16.40
CA SER A 171 -1.61 -11.43 -16.77
C SER A 171 -1.46 -11.51 -18.28
N GLU A 172 -2.29 -12.28 -18.99
CA GLU A 172 -2.23 -12.39 -20.45
C GLU A 172 -2.59 -11.07 -21.16
N ALA A 173 -3.58 -10.35 -20.69
CA ALA A 173 -3.98 -9.06 -21.28
C ALA A 173 -2.92 -7.95 -21.08
N LEU A 174 -2.23 -7.98 -19.97
CA LEU A 174 -1.17 -7.01 -19.60
C LEU A 174 0.24 -7.57 -19.86
N GLU A 175 0.39 -8.83 -20.28
CA GLU A 175 1.65 -9.57 -20.35
C GLU A 175 2.73 -8.84 -21.14
N ASP A 176 2.39 -8.29 -22.30
CA ASP A 176 3.35 -7.59 -23.15
C ASP A 176 3.88 -6.32 -22.47
N PHE A 177 3.01 -5.58 -21.77
CA PHE A 177 3.42 -4.40 -21.04
C PHE A 177 4.19 -4.76 -19.76
N ILE A 178 3.74 -5.79 -19.03
CA ILE A 178 4.43 -6.31 -17.84
C ILE A 178 5.84 -6.78 -18.19
N LYS A 179 6.00 -7.52 -19.30
CA LYS A 179 7.34 -7.97 -19.78
C LYS A 179 8.26 -6.79 -20.10
N VAL A 180 7.74 -5.81 -20.84
CA VAL A 180 8.54 -4.61 -21.19
C VAL A 180 8.92 -3.82 -19.94
N ALA A 181 8.01 -3.64 -19.00
CA ALA A 181 8.28 -2.95 -17.74
C ALA A 181 9.29 -3.74 -16.89
N ALA A 182 9.09 -5.05 -16.73
CA ALA A 182 9.99 -5.91 -15.95
C ALA A 182 11.43 -5.93 -16.51
N GLU A 183 11.61 -6.02 -17.85
CA GLU A 183 12.92 -5.92 -18.48
C GLU A 183 13.59 -4.56 -18.21
N LYS A 184 12.83 -3.47 -18.32
CA LYS A 184 13.35 -2.13 -18.06
C LYS A 184 13.70 -1.93 -16.59
N PHE A 185 12.89 -2.46 -15.67
CA PHE A 185 13.23 -2.47 -14.24
C PHE A 185 14.52 -3.25 -13.97
N LYS A 186 14.67 -4.43 -14.60
CA LYS A 186 15.88 -5.23 -14.48
C LYS A 186 17.12 -4.43 -14.93
N LYS A 187 17.07 -3.85 -16.14
CA LYS A 187 18.17 -3.03 -16.69
C LYS A 187 18.47 -1.80 -15.83
N ALA A 188 17.44 -1.09 -15.36
CA ALA A 188 17.59 0.08 -14.49
C ALA A 188 18.27 -0.28 -13.15
N VAL A 189 17.99 -1.48 -12.61
CA VAL A 189 18.67 -1.98 -11.41
C VAL A 189 20.11 -2.39 -11.69
N GLU A 190 20.38 -3.02 -12.85
CA GLU A 190 21.73 -3.39 -13.28
C GLU A 190 22.63 -2.17 -13.49
N GLU A 191 22.09 -1.06 -13.99
CA GLU A 191 22.81 0.22 -14.10
C GLU A 191 23.23 0.80 -12.75
N ASN A 192 22.52 0.45 -11.67
CA ASN A 192 22.69 1.02 -10.33
C ASN A 192 22.78 2.56 -10.32
N ASP A 193 22.17 3.21 -11.32
CA ASP A 193 22.13 4.65 -11.50
C ASP A 193 20.68 5.11 -11.72
N GLU A 194 20.14 5.84 -10.75
CA GLU A 194 18.77 6.36 -10.79
C GLU A 194 18.52 7.34 -11.95
N LYS A 195 19.57 7.86 -12.56
CA LYS A 195 19.55 8.78 -13.71
C LYS A 195 20.12 8.16 -14.99
N GLY A 196 20.43 6.89 -14.97
CA GLY A 196 20.95 6.16 -16.11
C GLY A 196 19.95 6.11 -17.28
N PRO A 197 20.45 5.80 -18.51
CA PRO A 197 19.60 5.83 -19.70
C PRO A 197 18.46 4.81 -19.65
N GLU A 198 18.66 3.62 -19.07
CA GLU A 198 17.59 2.61 -18.96
C GLU A 198 16.57 3.00 -17.87
N THR A 199 17.02 3.54 -16.75
CA THR A 199 16.15 4.11 -15.71
C THR A 199 15.30 5.25 -16.28
N THR A 200 15.88 6.15 -17.05
CA THR A 200 15.16 7.24 -17.71
C THR A 200 14.11 6.72 -18.69
N LYS A 201 14.43 5.70 -19.49
CA LYS A 201 13.48 5.06 -20.41
C LYS A 201 12.33 4.37 -19.67
N LEU A 202 12.63 3.71 -18.55
CA LEU A 202 11.60 3.10 -17.69
C LEU A 202 10.62 4.15 -17.18
N TRP A 203 11.13 5.24 -16.61
CA TRP A 203 10.26 6.29 -16.07
C TRP A 203 9.44 6.97 -17.16
N ALA A 204 9.99 7.19 -18.34
CA ALA A 204 9.25 7.72 -19.48
C ALA A 204 8.09 6.79 -19.90
N LEU A 205 8.34 5.49 -19.96
CA LEU A 205 7.32 4.48 -20.25
C LEU A 205 6.17 4.52 -19.22
N LEU A 206 6.50 4.50 -17.94
CA LEU A 206 5.49 4.50 -16.87
C LEU A 206 4.71 5.81 -16.81
N MET A 207 5.36 6.96 -17.06
CA MET A 207 4.69 8.27 -17.13
C MET A 207 3.72 8.37 -18.30
N GLU A 208 4.04 7.76 -19.45
CA GLU A 208 3.09 7.70 -20.57
C GLU A 208 1.91 6.76 -20.25
N ALA A 209 2.18 5.60 -19.66
CA ALA A 209 1.14 4.66 -19.24
C ALA A 209 0.21 5.25 -18.16
N ASP A 210 0.73 6.12 -17.30
CA ASP A 210 -0.06 6.77 -16.24
C ASP A 210 -1.13 7.74 -16.77
N LYS A 211 -1.03 8.15 -18.03
CA LYS A 211 -2.04 9.00 -18.71
C LYS A 211 -3.27 8.21 -19.15
N LEU A 212 -3.19 6.89 -19.20
CA LEU A 212 -4.27 6.01 -19.63
C LEU A 212 -4.86 5.28 -18.44
N SER A 213 -6.18 5.07 -18.44
CA SER A 213 -6.77 4.04 -17.59
C SER A 213 -6.48 2.65 -18.16
N THR A 214 -6.48 1.63 -17.31
CA THR A 214 -6.36 0.23 -17.75
C THR A 214 -7.49 -0.10 -18.72
N ARG A 215 -8.70 0.39 -18.48
CA ARG A 215 -9.87 0.23 -19.38
C ARG A 215 -9.61 0.80 -20.76
N GLN A 216 -9.04 2.01 -20.86
CA GLN A 216 -8.67 2.62 -22.13
C GLN A 216 -7.64 1.78 -22.89
N PHE A 217 -6.62 1.28 -22.17
CA PHE A 217 -5.62 0.38 -22.77
C PHE A 217 -6.25 -0.91 -23.28
N LEU A 218 -7.06 -1.59 -22.47
CA LEU A 218 -7.70 -2.85 -22.85
C LEU A 218 -8.65 -2.71 -24.04
N SER A 219 -9.27 -1.54 -24.21
CA SER A 219 -10.14 -1.24 -25.37
C SER A 219 -9.38 -0.76 -26.59
N SER A 220 -8.10 -0.37 -26.47
CA SER A 220 -7.28 0.07 -27.59
C SER A 220 -6.81 -1.12 -28.44
N GLY A 221 -6.49 -0.85 -29.71
CA GLY A 221 -6.06 -1.88 -30.66
C GLY A 221 -7.18 -2.42 -31.55
N ASP A 222 -6.83 -3.26 -32.51
CA ASP A 222 -7.73 -3.78 -33.54
C ASP A 222 -8.39 -5.13 -33.20
N GLY A 223 -8.12 -5.68 -32.01
CA GLY A 223 -8.68 -6.96 -31.56
C GLY A 223 -8.06 -8.22 -32.21
N ASP A 224 -7.18 -8.06 -33.19
CA ASP A 224 -6.58 -9.16 -33.92
C ASP A 224 -5.18 -9.49 -33.48
N ARG A 225 -5.07 -10.33 -32.45
CA ARG A 225 -3.78 -10.77 -31.87
C ARG A 225 -2.85 -11.42 -32.91
N LYS A 226 -3.41 -12.13 -33.92
CA LYS A 226 -2.60 -12.78 -34.97
C LYS A 226 -1.98 -11.78 -35.94
N LYS A 227 -2.60 -10.63 -36.13
CA LYS A 227 -2.00 -9.54 -36.93
C LYS A 227 -0.85 -8.86 -36.20
N ARG A 228 -0.72 -9.00 -34.88
CA ARG A 228 0.36 -8.41 -34.07
C ARG A 228 1.61 -9.30 -34.05
N GLU A 229 1.42 -10.63 -34.10
CA GLU A 229 2.51 -11.58 -34.20
C GLU A 229 3.15 -11.45 -35.58
N GLY A 230 4.24 -10.68 -35.70
CA GLY A 230 5.01 -10.51 -36.93
C GLY A 230 5.07 -9.13 -37.54
N LYS A 231 4.26 -8.16 -37.07
CA LYS A 231 4.50 -6.77 -37.43
C LYS A 231 5.70 -6.22 -36.68
N PRO A 232 6.61 -5.46 -37.34
CA PRO A 232 7.56 -4.64 -36.60
C PRO A 232 6.79 -3.80 -35.63
N LYS A 233 7.14 -3.86 -34.33
CA LYS A 233 6.58 -2.96 -33.32
C LYS A 233 6.87 -1.56 -33.85
N ASP A 234 5.80 -0.80 -34.12
CA ASP A 234 5.95 0.61 -34.42
C ASP A 234 6.58 1.25 -33.17
N ASN A 235 7.86 1.60 -33.31
CA ASN A 235 8.63 2.19 -32.23
C ASN A 235 8.26 3.65 -31.95
N SER A 236 7.19 4.16 -32.55
CA SER A 236 6.68 5.52 -32.35
C SER A 236 5.96 5.70 -31.02
N GLY A 237 5.45 4.60 -30.40
CA GLY A 237 4.79 4.59 -29.10
C GLY A 237 5.66 3.97 -28.01
N LEU A 238 5.76 4.60 -26.86
CA LEU A 238 6.42 4.03 -25.67
C LEU A 238 5.63 2.86 -25.08
N ILE A 239 4.31 2.84 -25.28
CA ILE A 239 3.38 1.85 -24.72
C ILE A 239 3.02 0.83 -25.81
N PRO A 240 3.01 -0.49 -25.51
CA PRO A 240 2.48 -1.50 -26.42
C PRO A 240 1.02 -1.23 -26.80
N GLU A 241 0.61 -1.66 -27.98
CA GLU A 241 -0.79 -1.62 -28.40
C GLU A 241 -1.66 -2.52 -27.53
N GLY A 242 -2.81 -2.03 -27.11
CA GLY A 242 -3.74 -2.79 -26.28
C GLY A 242 -4.47 -3.92 -27.04
N PRO A 243 -5.18 -4.82 -26.31
CA PRO A 243 -5.80 -6.02 -26.89
C PRO A 243 -7.04 -5.75 -27.76
N GLY A 244 -7.63 -4.54 -27.73
CA GLY A 244 -8.83 -4.23 -28.50
C GLY A 244 -10.08 -4.97 -27.99
N TYR A 245 -10.19 -5.18 -26.68
CA TYR A 245 -11.35 -5.85 -26.10
C TYR A 245 -12.59 -4.96 -26.14
N ASN A 246 -13.74 -5.58 -26.40
CA ASN A 246 -15.02 -4.89 -26.32
C ASN A 246 -15.42 -4.65 -24.83
N TYR A 247 -16.41 -3.77 -24.63
CA TYR A 247 -16.90 -3.40 -23.30
C TYR A 247 -17.26 -4.62 -22.44
N ASN A 248 -18.05 -5.56 -22.96
CA ASN A 248 -18.50 -6.72 -22.18
C ASN A 248 -17.34 -7.62 -21.73
N THR A 249 -16.32 -7.78 -22.59
CA THR A 249 -15.11 -8.54 -22.21
C THR A 249 -14.35 -7.84 -21.09
N ILE A 250 -14.21 -6.52 -21.14
CA ILE A 250 -13.52 -5.73 -20.10
C ILE A 250 -14.28 -5.82 -18.79
N GLU A 251 -15.61 -5.65 -18.80
CA GLU A 251 -16.45 -5.77 -17.60
C GLU A 251 -16.38 -7.18 -16.99
N TRP A 252 -16.37 -8.20 -17.84
CA TRP A 252 -16.23 -9.58 -17.37
C TRP A 252 -14.87 -9.83 -16.73
N LEU A 253 -13.78 -9.39 -17.36
CA LEU A 253 -12.43 -9.50 -16.81
C LEU A 253 -12.30 -8.75 -15.47
N GLU A 254 -12.81 -7.53 -15.39
CA GLU A 254 -12.82 -6.73 -14.17
C GLU A 254 -13.58 -7.44 -13.05
N SER A 255 -14.78 -7.98 -13.39
CA SER A 255 -15.63 -8.70 -12.44
C SER A 255 -15.00 -10.01 -11.96
N ALA A 256 -14.31 -10.73 -12.85
CA ALA A 256 -13.71 -12.02 -12.53
C ALA A 256 -12.42 -11.92 -11.71
N THR A 257 -11.72 -10.80 -11.79
CA THR A 257 -10.36 -10.68 -11.21
C THR A 257 -10.25 -9.73 -10.04
N TYR A 258 -10.91 -8.57 -10.10
CA TYR A 258 -10.73 -7.53 -9.09
C TYR A 258 -12.05 -7.07 -8.48
N GLY A 259 -12.76 -6.20 -9.16
CA GLY A 259 -13.99 -5.57 -8.71
C GLY A 259 -14.32 -4.36 -9.56
N THR A 260 -15.56 -3.93 -9.52
CA THR A 260 -16.09 -2.86 -10.37
C THR A 260 -15.34 -1.55 -10.16
N GLY A 261 -14.82 -0.98 -11.24
CA GLY A 261 -14.09 0.28 -11.25
C GLY A 261 -12.57 0.12 -11.02
N TRP A 262 -12.06 -1.10 -10.92
CA TRP A 262 -10.61 -1.33 -10.79
C TRP A 262 -9.84 -0.86 -12.02
N TYR A 263 -10.36 -1.11 -13.21
CA TYR A 263 -9.74 -0.71 -14.48
C TYR A 263 -9.89 0.78 -14.82
N ASP A 264 -10.58 1.55 -14.00
CA ASP A 264 -10.62 3.01 -14.10
C ASP A 264 -9.34 3.67 -13.52
N GLN A 265 -8.52 2.90 -12.80
CA GLN A 265 -7.21 3.33 -12.34
C GLN A 265 -6.21 3.42 -13.51
N SER A 266 -5.09 4.10 -13.29
CA SER A 266 -4.06 4.22 -14.32
C SER A 266 -3.49 2.86 -14.72
N LEU A 267 -3.11 2.71 -15.98
CA LEU A 267 -2.44 1.51 -16.47
C LEU A 267 -1.15 1.24 -15.70
N THR A 268 -0.41 2.29 -15.34
CA THR A 268 0.80 2.15 -14.49
C THR A 268 0.48 1.51 -13.14
N GLU A 269 -0.61 1.90 -12.49
CA GLU A 269 -1.00 1.31 -11.19
C GLU A 269 -1.29 -0.19 -11.34
N CYS A 270 -2.08 -0.57 -12.34
CA CYS A 270 -2.41 -1.98 -12.56
C CYS A 270 -1.18 -2.81 -12.92
N VAL A 271 -0.27 -2.30 -13.75
CA VAL A 271 0.97 -3.00 -14.12
C VAL A 271 1.92 -3.14 -12.94
N LEU A 272 2.08 -2.10 -12.12
CA LEU A 272 2.89 -2.18 -10.92
C LEU A 272 2.31 -3.12 -9.86
N GLU A 273 0.97 -3.20 -9.76
CA GLU A 273 0.28 -4.17 -8.92
C GLU A 273 0.63 -5.59 -9.36
N GLU A 274 0.46 -5.89 -10.66
CA GLU A 274 0.80 -7.21 -11.22
C GLU A 274 2.29 -7.56 -11.01
N LEU A 275 3.20 -6.60 -11.19
CA LEU A 275 4.62 -6.81 -10.97
C LEU A 275 4.96 -7.09 -9.49
N ASP A 276 4.34 -6.38 -8.56
CA ASP A 276 4.57 -6.55 -7.12
C ASP A 276 3.97 -7.87 -6.59
N PHE A 277 2.89 -8.34 -7.23
CA PHE A 277 2.23 -9.61 -6.90
C PHE A 277 2.65 -10.76 -7.83
N ALA A 278 3.38 -10.47 -8.94
CA ALA A 278 3.92 -11.51 -9.81
C ALA A 278 4.85 -12.43 -9.02
N THR A 279 4.66 -13.71 -9.21
CA THR A 279 5.49 -14.71 -8.55
C THR A 279 6.80 -14.86 -9.30
N PRO A 280 7.95 -14.65 -8.66
CA PRO A 280 9.21 -14.99 -9.27
C PRO A 280 9.22 -16.49 -9.63
N LYS A 281 9.61 -16.85 -10.85
CA LYS A 281 9.90 -18.24 -11.18
C LYS A 281 11.06 -18.68 -10.30
N SER A 282 10.97 -19.88 -9.74
CA SER A 282 12.11 -20.47 -9.04
C SER A 282 13.30 -20.68 -10.00
N ILE A 283 14.50 -20.82 -9.44
CA ILE A 283 15.74 -21.06 -10.22
C ILE A 283 15.62 -22.30 -11.12
N ASP A 284 14.76 -23.26 -10.76
CA ASP A 284 14.45 -24.47 -11.53
C ASP A 284 13.24 -24.33 -12.47
N GLY A 285 12.69 -23.11 -12.63
CA GLY A 285 11.56 -22.83 -13.52
C GLY A 285 10.20 -23.29 -13.02
N GLN A 286 10.12 -23.89 -11.84
CA GLN A 286 8.84 -24.27 -11.23
C GLN A 286 8.16 -23.06 -10.61
N PRO A 287 6.82 -22.92 -10.75
CA PRO A 287 6.12 -21.82 -10.13
C PRO A 287 6.14 -21.97 -8.61
N THR A 288 6.80 -21.04 -7.93
CA THR A 288 6.80 -20.97 -6.44
C THR A 288 5.62 -20.15 -5.95
N ASN A 289 4.42 -20.69 -6.13
CA ASN A 289 3.20 -19.90 -6.02
C ASN A 289 2.46 -20.19 -4.72
N TYR A 290 2.99 -19.70 -3.59
CA TYR A 290 2.25 -19.83 -2.34
C TYR A 290 2.09 -18.47 -1.68
N TRP A 291 0.91 -18.22 -1.11
CA TRP A 291 0.63 -17.12 -0.21
C TRP A 291 0.55 -17.66 1.22
N TRP A 292 1.06 -16.93 2.19
CA TRP A 292 0.90 -17.30 3.60
C TRP A 292 -0.15 -16.43 4.26
N CYS A 293 -0.89 -16.97 5.19
CA CYS A 293 -1.55 -16.22 6.23
C CYS A 293 -0.71 -16.31 7.52
N ILE A 294 -0.94 -15.38 8.42
CA ILE A 294 -0.28 -15.42 9.74
C ILE A 294 -1.22 -16.12 10.70
N ASP A 295 -0.77 -17.23 11.24
CA ASP A 295 -1.51 -17.92 12.29
C ASP A 295 -1.67 -17.01 13.52
N GLY A 296 -2.89 -16.93 14.03
CA GLY A 296 -3.29 -15.95 15.04
C GLY A 296 -3.59 -14.57 14.48
N GLY A 297 -3.56 -14.38 13.16
CA GLY A 297 -3.91 -13.16 12.43
C GLY A 297 -2.74 -12.20 12.22
N ALA A 298 -2.81 -11.43 11.13
CA ALA A 298 -1.73 -10.54 10.66
C ALA A 298 -1.34 -9.46 11.68
N GLN A 299 -2.23 -9.03 12.55
CA GLN A 299 -1.95 -8.05 13.61
C GLN A 299 -0.87 -8.54 14.59
N THR A 300 -0.66 -9.84 14.70
CA THR A 300 0.40 -10.46 15.50
C THR A 300 1.78 -9.92 15.12
N ILE A 301 2.01 -9.58 13.85
CA ILE A 301 3.26 -8.97 13.37
C ILE A 301 3.50 -7.64 14.11
N ALA A 302 2.51 -6.75 14.13
CA ALA A 302 2.63 -5.46 14.79
C ALA A 302 2.84 -5.60 16.31
N HIS A 303 2.16 -6.55 16.94
CA HIS A 303 2.38 -6.85 18.36
C HIS A 303 3.80 -7.33 18.65
N ARG A 304 4.37 -8.17 17.77
CA ARG A 304 5.77 -8.61 17.90
C ARG A 304 6.74 -7.45 17.71
N MET A 305 6.55 -6.62 16.68
CA MET A 305 7.37 -5.42 16.45
C MET A 305 7.34 -4.48 17.67
N ALA A 306 6.14 -4.21 18.22
CA ALA A 306 6.00 -3.36 19.40
C ALA A 306 6.66 -3.93 20.67
N ARG A 307 6.93 -5.22 20.74
CA ARG A 307 7.71 -5.84 21.84
C ARG A 307 9.22 -5.77 21.62
N MET A 308 9.66 -5.57 20.38
CA MET A 308 11.09 -5.52 20.02
C MET A 308 11.67 -4.10 20.18
N ILE A 309 10.85 -3.07 20.10
CA ILE A 309 11.29 -1.69 20.23
C ILE A 309 11.57 -1.30 21.70
N LYS A 310 12.56 -0.43 21.91
CA LYS A 310 13.02 -0.04 23.26
C LYS A 310 12.11 0.99 23.95
N GLN A 311 11.45 1.86 23.16
CA GLN A 311 10.55 2.88 23.72
C GLN A 311 9.09 2.45 23.61
N PRO A 312 8.27 2.64 24.64
CA PRO A 312 6.87 2.23 24.61
C PRO A 312 6.04 3.12 23.69
N VAL A 313 5.02 2.51 23.05
CA VAL A 313 4.02 3.24 22.25
C VAL A 313 3.12 4.06 23.18
N GLN A 314 2.97 5.35 22.91
CA GLN A 314 2.07 6.25 23.62
C GLN A 314 0.67 6.19 23.02
N TYR A 315 -0.18 5.35 23.55
CA TYR A 315 -1.57 5.16 23.10
C TYR A 315 -2.50 6.28 23.55
N ASN A 316 -3.69 6.37 22.93
CA ASN A 316 -4.70 7.40 23.17
C ASN A 316 -4.13 8.83 23.07
N SER A 317 -3.18 9.01 22.19
CA SER A 317 -2.42 10.24 22.00
C SER A 317 -2.52 10.67 20.53
N GLN A 318 -3.45 11.59 20.24
CA GLN A 318 -3.71 12.05 18.88
C GLN A 318 -2.89 13.29 18.57
N VAL A 319 -2.05 13.23 17.56
CA VAL A 319 -1.42 14.44 17.02
C VAL A 319 -2.48 15.24 16.27
N VAL A 320 -2.63 16.50 16.63
CA VAL A 320 -3.63 17.42 16.04
C VAL A 320 -3.00 18.54 15.23
N ALA A 321 -1.69 18.78 15.37
CA ALA A 321 -0.97 19.73 14.54
C ALA A 321 0.53 19.40 14.46
N ILE A 322 1.11 19.78 13.33
CA ILE A 322 2.57 19.73 13.06
C ILE A 322 3.02 21.14 12.68
N ASP A 323 4.00 21.68 13.39
CA ASP A 323 4.59 22.98 13.12
C ASP A 323 6.11 22.83 12.92
N ALA A 324 6.57 23.20 11.73
CA ALA A 324 7.99 23.21 11.36
C ALA A 324 8.70 24.51 11.78
N GLN A 325 8.04 25.37 12.54
CA GLN A 325 8.56 26.65 13.02
C GLN A 325 9.16 27.53 11.90
N VAL A 326 8.49 27.58 10.75
CA VAL A 326 8.99 28.23 9.53
C VAL A 326 9.29 29.71 9.76
N GLU A 327 8.45 30.42 10.51
CA GLU A 327 8.64 31.84 10.80
C GLU A 327 9.84 32.10 11.72
N GLU A 328 10.12 31.19 12.65
CA GLU A 328 11.32 31.26 13.47
C GLU A 328 12.58 30.92 12.69
N ARG A 329 12.49 29.99 11.73
CA ARG A 329 13.58 29.66 10.80
C ARG A 329 14.01 30.87 9.96
N LYS A 330 13.07 31.71 9.53
CA LYS A 330 13.37 32.93 8.78
C LYS A 330 14.14 33.96 9.59
N LYS A 331 13.97 33.97 10.92
CA LYS A 331 14.62 34.92 11.84
C LYS A 331 16.02 34.46 12.29
N ARG A 332 16.34 33.17 12.11
CA ARG A 332 17.60 32.56 12.58
C ARG A 332 18.66 32.54 11.49
N LYS A 333 19.92 32.49 11.90
CA LYS A 333 21.05 32.32 10.96
C LYS A 333 20.97 30.91 10.34
N PRO A 334 21.48 30.69 9.09
CA PRO A 334 21.43 29.40 8.43
C PRO A 334 22.04 28.21 9.19
N LYS A 335 22.84 28.49 10.21
CA LYS A 335 23.49 27.48 11.10
C LYS A 335 22.64 27.09 12.30
N ASP A 336 21.56 27.81 12.57
CA ASP A 336 20.70 27.55 13.72
C ASP A 336 19.62 26.54 13.35
N PHE A 337 19.63 25.41 14.04
CA PHE A 337 18.60 24.38 13.87
C PHE A 337 17.27 24.84 14.50
N THR A 338 16.16 24.57 13.83
CA THR A 338 14.79 24.75 14.36
C THR A 338 14.16 23.39 14.56
N SER A 339 13.71 23.10 15.78
CA SER A 339 12.94 21.89 16.09
C SER A 339 11.59 21.89 15.36
N MET A 340 11.00 20.72 15.22
CA MET A 340 9.60 20.56 14.85
C MET A 340 8.76 20.43 16.10
N LYS A 341 7.60 21.07 16.12
CA LYS A 341 6.69 21.04 17.26
C LYS A 341 5.44 20.24 16.92
N LEU A 342 5.05 19.30 17.77
CA LEU A 342 3.79 18.58 17.71
C LEU A 342 2.83 19.09 18.78
N ARG A 343 1.55 19.25 18.41
CA ARG A 343 0.44 19.38 19.36
C ARG A 343 -0.24 18.01 19.50
N ILE A 344 -0.24 17.48 20.71
CA ILE A 344 -0.70 16.13 21.02
C ILE A 344 -1.89 16.22 21.97
N ASN A 345 -3.04 15.75 21.53
CA ASN A 345 -4.24 15.64 22.35
C ASN A 345 -4.27 14.25 23.02
N LYS A 346 -4.23 14.25 24.33
CA LYS A 346 -4.40 13.05 25.15
C LYS A 346 -5.48 13.31 26.19
N ASN A 347 -6.57 12.54 26.13
CA ASN A 347 -7.72 12.70 27.04
C ASN A 347 -8.24 14.15 27.11
N GLN A 348 -8.43 14.80 25.94
CA GLN A 348 -8.87 16.20 25.79
C GLN A 348 -7.87 17.26 26.29
N VAL A 349 -6.71 16.87 26.74
CA VAL A 349 -5.64 17.80 27.12
C VAL A 349 -4.63 17.86 25.97
N VAL A 350 -4.46 19.06 25.41
CA VAL A 350 -3.46 19.29 24.35
C VAL A 350 -2.14 19.73 24.99
N LYS A 351 -1.07 19.02 24.66
CA LYS A 351 0.30 19.36 25.05
C LYS A 351 1.14 19.58 23.81
N GLU A 352 2.12 20.45 23.92
CA GLU A 352 3.14 20.66 22.90
C GLU A 352 4.42 19.93 23.29
N LYS A 353 5.07 19.32 22.29
CA LYS A 353 6.42 18.77 22.45
C LYS A 353 7.23 19.04 21.20
N GLU A 354 8.51 19.41 21.41
CA GLU A 354 9.46 19.69 20.35
C GLU A 354 10.34 18.47 20.07
N TYR A 355 10.65 18.28 18.79
CA TYR A 355 11.48 17.19 18.30
C TYR A 355 12.51 17.71 17.29
N PHE A 356 13.61 17.02 17.15
CA PHE A 356 14.58 17.27 16.10
C PHE A 356 13.98 17.07 14.71
N ALA A 357 13.24 15.97 14.52
CA ALA A 357 12.52 15.64 13.32
C ALA A 357 11.24 14.85 13.65
N VAL A 358 10.30 14.81 12.70
CA VAL A 358 9.03 14.07 12.82
C VAL A 358 8.87 13.16 11.63
N PHE A 359 8.64 11.87 11.89
CA PHE A 359 8.27 10.86 10.91
C PHE A 359 6.78 10.61 10.98
N ASN A 360 6.05 10.98 9.94
CA ASN A 360 4.63 10.70 9.86
C ASN A 360 4.38 9.39 9.10
N SER A 361 3.82 8.40 9.76
CA SER A 361 3.45 7.09 9.19
C SER A 361 1.93 6.90 9.11
N THR A 362 1.14 7.95 9.31
CA THR A 362 -0.32 7.88 9.27
C THR A 362 -0.83 7.83 7.84
N THR A 363 -2.10 7.44 7.68
CA THR A 363 -2.79 7.56 6.38
C THR A 363 -3.00 9.02 6.01
N LEU A 364 -3.17 9.31 4.70
CA LEU A 364 -3.47 10.67 4.23
C LEU A 364 -4.75 11.23 4.86
N GLY A 365 -5.78 10.39 5.04
CA GLY A 365 -7.00 10.81 5.71
C GLY A 365 -6.83 11.17 7.19
N ALA A 366 -5.88 10.56 7.89
CA ALA A 366 -5.51 10.98 9.24
C ALA A 366 -4.69 12.27 9.21
N LEU A 367 -3.75 12.40 8.27
CA LEU A 367 -2.91 13.57 8.08
C LEU A 367 -3.73 14.81 7.71
N GLN A 368 -4.75 14.68 6.86
CA GLN A 368 -5.66 15.79 6.50
C GLN A 368 -6.45 16.36 7.69
N ARG A 369 -6.62 15.58 8.76
CA ARG A 369 -7.29 16.03 9.98
C ARG A 369 -6.38 16.74 10.97
N MET A 370 -5.08 16.83 10.68
CA MET A 370 -4.13 17.60 11.46
C MET A 370 -4.03 19.03 10.91
N ASP A 371 -3.77 19.98 11.78
CA ASP A 371 -3.39 21.33 11.36
C ASP A 371 -1.97 21.28 10.79
N LEU A 372 -1.86 21.44 9.47
CA LEU A 372 -0.61 21.41 8.72
C LEU A 372 -0.23 22.79 8.18
N LYS A 373 -0.89 23.86 8.63
CA LYS A 373 -0.66 25.22 8.12
C LYS A 373 0.81 25.59 8.18
N ASP A 374 1.43 25.34 9.33
CA ASP A 374 2.80 25.73 9.63
C ASP A 374 3.77 24.52 9.55
N ALA A 375 3.34 23.40 8.94
CA ALA A 375 4.15 22.19 8.80
C ALA A 375 5.29 22.30 7.78
N GLY A 376 5.45 23.45 7.11
CA GLY A 376 6.52 23.67 6.12
C GLY A 376 6.37 22.86 4.83
N LEU A 377 5.19 22.33 4.55
CA LEU A 377 4.95 21.50 3.38
C LEU A 377 4.95 22.32 2.09
N LEU A 378 5.61 21.81 1.07
CA LEU A 378 5.55 22.34 -0.29
C LEU A 378 4.12 22.25 -0.84
N TRP A 379 3.82 23.09 -1.83
CA TRP A 379 2.50 23.09 -2.46
C TRP A 379 2.15 21.73 -3.08
N GLY A 380 3.07 21.11 -3.82
CA GLY A 380 2.87 19.77 -4.41
C GLY A 380 2.56 18.71 -3.37
N THR A 381 3.27 18.70 -2.23
CA THR A 381 2.97 17.80 -1.11
C THR A 381 1.57 18.01 -0.54
N ARG A 382 1.15 19.27 -0.38
CA ARG A 382 -0.22 19.59 0.09
C ARG A 382 -1.27 19.10 -0.91
N GLN A 383 -1.02 19.25 -2.23
CA GLN A 383 -1.91 18.73 -3.26
C GLN A 383 -1.95 17.20 -3.26
N ALA A 384 -0.81 16.53 -3.11
CA ALA A 384 -0.76 15.07 -3.01
C ALA A 384 -1.56 14.55 -1.81
N ILE A 385 -1.41 15.16 -0.63
CA ILE A 385 -2.20 14.80 0.57
C ILE A 385 -3.70 14.90 0.29
N ARG A 386 -4.13 15.91 -0.47
CA ARG A 386 -5.53 16.13 -0.82
C ARG A 386 -6.05 15.21 -1.92
N ALA A 387 -5.25 14.99 -2.96
CA ALA A 387 -5.70 14.48 -4.25
C ALA A 387 -5.41 13.00 -4.48
N LEU A 388 -4.42 12.42 -3.78
CA LEU A 388 -4.14 10.99 -3.91
C LEU A 388 -5.34 10.16 -3.46
N GLY A 389 -5.77 9.25 -4.33
CA GLY A 389 -6.90 8.36 -4.10
C GLY A 389 -6.57 7.23 -3.13
N TYR A 390 -7.62 6.62 -2.62
CA TYR A 390 -7.55 5.38 -1.86
C TYR A 390 -8.17 4.27 -2.70
N GLY A 391 -7.48 3.14 -2.81
CA GLY A 391 -8.10 1.89 -3.23
C GLY A 391 -8.96 1.39 -2.07
N ALA A 392 -10.24 1.76 -2.07
CA ALA A 392 -11.16 1.34 -1.02
C ALA A 392 -11.38 -0.17 -1.06
N SER A 393 -11.40 -0.82 0.10
CA SER A 393 -11.70 -2.24 0.23
C SER A 393 -12.51 -2.52 1.49
N CYS A 394 -13.43 -3.47 1.39
CA CYS A 394 -14.25 -3.93 2.49
C CYS A 394 -14.15 -5.45 2.63
N LYS A 395 -14.15 -5.93 3.85
CA LYS A 395 -14.21 -7.35 4.19
C LYS A 395 -15.29 -7.62 5.21
N VAL A 396 -16.04 -8.68 5.00
CA VAL A 396 -17.05 -9.15 5.95
C VAL A 396 -16.79 -10.61 6.28
N GLY A 397 -16.50 -10.88 7.55
CA GLY A 397 -16.38 -12.24 8.09
C GLY A 397 -17.66 -12.63 8.82
N ILE A 398 -18.14 -13.84 8.59
CA ILE A 398 -19.24 -14.46 9.32
C ILE A 398 -18.71 -15.68 10.07
N LYS A 399 -19.02 -15.74 11.35
CA LYS A 399 -18.74 -16.93 12.16
C LYS A 399 -19.91 -17.89 12.03
N PHE A 400 -19.62 -19.15 11.72
CA PHE A 400 -20.57 -20.24 11.64
C PHE A 400 -20.32 -21.25 12.76
N GLU A 401 -21.35 -21.97 13.18
CA GLU A 401 -21.28 -23.04 14.16
C GLU A 401 -20.40 -24.21 13.73
N THR A 402 -20.24 -24.39 12.40
CA THR A 402 -19.36 -25.41 11.84
C THR A 402 -18.72 -24.90 10.55
N ALA A 403 -17.60 -25.52 10.14
CA ALA A 403 -17.01 -25.28 8.81
C ALA A 403 -17.80 -26.01 7.72
N TRP A 404 -19.05 -25.61 7.49
CA TRP A 404 -20.00 -26.28 6.57
C TRP A 404 -19.41 -26.47 5.17
N TRP A 405 -18.59 -25.54 4.68
CA TRP A 405 -17.93 -25.63 3.37
C TRP A 405 -16.91 -26.76 3.24
N GLN A 406 -16.40 -27.28 4.38
CA GLN A 406 -15.46 -28.40 4.40
C GLN A 406 -16.18 -29.76 4.37
N LYS A 407 -17.48 -29.77 4.64
CA LYS A 407 -18.31 -30.98 4.67
C LYS A 407 -18.83 -31.33 3.27
N PRO A 408 -19.19 -32.60 3.04
CA PRO A 408 -19.94 -32.95 1.82
C PRO A 408 -21.24 -32.12 1.71
N PRO A 409 -21.67 -31.74 0.52
CA PRO A 409 -21.07 -32.03 -0.79
C PRO A 409 -19.95 -31.06 -1.22
N PHE A 410 -19.70 -29.98 -0.47
CA PHE A 410 -18.79 -28.89 -0.89
C PHE A 410 -17.32 -29.33 -0.88
N ASN A 411 -16.86 -30.00 0.18
CA ASN A 411 -15.51 -30.55 0.34
C ASN A 411 -14.36 -29.56 0.12
N ILE A 412 -14.55 -28.27 0.47
CA ILE A 412 -13.52 -27.23 0.37
C ILE A 412 -12.62 -27.31 1.60
N LYS A 413 -11.71 -28.27 1.62
CA LYS A 413 -10.96 -28.69 2.80
C LYS A 413 -9.57 -28.08 2.95
N LYS A 414 -9.04 -27.37 1.94
CA LYS A 414 -7.66 -26.89 1.91
C LYS A 414 -7.55 -25.35 1.80
N GLY A 415 -8.61 -24.63 2.13
CA GLY A 415 -8.71 -23.21 1.87
C GLY A 415 -9.03 -22.93 0.39
N GLY A 416 -8.99 -21.69 0.00
CA GLY A 416 -9.24 -21.28 -1.41
C GLY A 416 -9.94 -19.94 -1.53
N ILE A 417 -10.27 -19.60 -2.77
CA ILE A 417 -10.97 -18.37 -3.14
C ILE A 417 -12.03 -18.70 -4.16
N ALA A 418 -13.24 -18.16 -3.99
CA ALA A 418 -14.28 -18.13 -5.02
C ALA A 418 -14.51 -16.69 -5.48
N HIS A 419 -14.54 -16.50 -6.79
CA HIS A 419 -14.91 -15.24 -7.44
C HIS A 419 -16.29 -15.33 -8.03
N THR A 420 -17.07 -14.27 -7.97
CA THR A 420 -18.42 -14.18 -8.51
C THR A 420 -18.78 -12.75 -8.89
N ASP A 421 -19.76 -12.58 -9.75
CA ASP A 421 -20.41 -11.32 -10.11
C ASP A 421 -21.51 -10.90 -9.12
N LEU A 422 -21.82 -11.75 -8.12
CA LEU A 422 -22.74 -11.42 -7.03
C LEU A 422 -22.16 -10.30 -6.14
N PRO A 423 -22.98 -9.57 -5.38
CA PRO A 423 -22.55 -8.50 -4.48
C PRO A 423 -21.40 -8.86 -3.54
N LEU A 424 -21.30 -10.09 -3.04
CA LEU A 424 -20.21 -10.54 -2.19
C LEU A 424 -18.83 -10.52 -2.87
N ARG A 425 -18.76 -10.59 -4.19
CA ARG A 425 -17.60 -10.59 -5.10
C ARG A 425 -16.58 -11.71 -4.84
N VAL A 426 -15.89 -11.70 -3.73
CA VAL A 426 -14.87 -12.68 -3.40
C VAL A 426 -15.15 -13.32 -2.06
N CYS A 427 -15.29 -14.63 -2.04
CA CYS A 427 -15.35 -15.43 -0.83
C CYS A 427 -13.99 -16.10 -0.60
N VAL A 428 -13.44 -16.00 0.61
CA VAL A 428 -12.14 -16.60 0.94
C VAL A 428 -12.30 -17.63 2.03
N TYR A 429 -12.03 -18.87 1.67
CA TYR A 429 -12.04 -19.99 2.62
C TYR A 429 -10.73 -20.00 3.41
N PRO A 430 -10.80 -20.13 4.76
CA PRO A 430 -9.60 -20.09 5.58
C PRO A 430 -8.66 -21.26 5.28
N SER A 431 -7.36 -21.01 5.47
CA SER A 431 -6.28 -22.00 5.32
C SER A 431 -5.80 -22.56 6.66
N TYR A 432 -6.51 -22.30 7.74
CA TYR A 432 -6.34 -22.90 9.06
C TYR A 432 -7.52 -23.84 9.39
N ASN A 433 -7.34 -24.77 10.33
CA ASN A 433 -8.29 -25.86 10.59
C ASN A 433 -8.70 -26.56 9.29
N ILE A 434 -7.70 -26.97 8.50
CA ILE A 434 -7.87 -27.62 7.20
C ILE A 434 -7.37 -29.06 7.26
N GLU A 435 -7.90 -29.92 6.40
CA GLU A 435 -7.40 -31.28 6.23
C GLU A 435 -5.96 -31.21 5.69
N SER A 436 -4.96 -31.56 6.51
CA SER A 436 -3.55 -31.61 6.13
C SER A 436 -3.02 -33.05 6.17
N ASN A 437 -1.99 -33.32 5.37
CA ASN A 437 -1.31 -34.62 5.39
C ASN A 437 -0.39 -34.79 6.62
N GLU A 438 -0.26 -33.77 7.47
CA GLU A 438 0.71 -33.70 8.56
C GLU A 438 0.12 -33.91 9.96
N GLY A 439 -1.09 -34.48 10.06
CA GLY A 439 -1.67 -34.90 11.34
C GLY A 439 -2.13 -33.78 12.26
N GLN A 440 -2.44 -32.60 11.72
CA GLN A 440 -3.13 -31.54 12.47
C GLN A 440 -4.55 -32.02 12.86
N ASP A 441 -4.99 -31.57 14.03
CA ASP A 441 -6.31 -31.89 14.60
C ASP A 441 -7.44 -31.16 13.84
N TRP A 442 -7.70 -31.63 12.60
CA TRP A 442 -8.73 -31.09 11.73
C TRP A 442 -10.11 -31.63 12.15
N ASP A 443 -11.04 -30.70 12.38
CA ASP A 443 -12.42 -31.01 12.68
C ASP A 443 -13.39 -30.00 12.04
N PRO A 444 -14.13 -30.37 10.99
CA PRO A 444 -15.08 -29.48 10.33
C PRO A 444 -16.33 -29.18 11.16
N ASN A 445 -16.50 -29.84 12.35
CA ASN A 445 -17.63 -29.58 13.24
C ASN A 445 -17.33 -28.48 14.26
N LYS A 446 -16.10 -27.98 14.33
CA LYS A 446 -15.76 -26.84 15.17
C LYS A 446 -16.29 -25.53 14.54
N PRO A 447 -16.66 -24.54 15.36
CA PRO A 447 -16.98 -23.22 14.88
C PRO A 447 -15.84 -22.66 14.03
N ALA A 448 -16.21 -21.99 12.94
CA ALA A 448 -15.23 -21.46 12.00
C ALA A 448 -15.69 -20.13 11.39
N VAL A 449 -14.75 -19.29 11.04
CA VAL A 449 -14.99 -17.99 10.41
C VAL A 449 -14.71 -18.07 8.92
N LEU A 450 -15.71 -17.69 8.11
CA LEU A 450 -15.59 -17.56 6.68
C LEU A 450 -15.47 -16.06 6.32
N LEU A 451 -14.49 -15.68 5.53
CA LEU A 451 -14.46 -14.35 4.91
C LEU A 451 -15.43 -14.35 3.73
N CYS A 452 -16.69 -14.02 4.03
CA CYS A 452 -17.81 -14.14 3.10
C CYS A 452 -17.77 -13.14 1.96
N SER A 453 -17.21 -11.97 2.21
CA SER A 453 -17.13 -10.92 1.19
C SER A 453 -15.80 -10.19 1.29
N TYR A 454 -15.15 -10.02 0.14
CA TYR A 454 -14.01 -9.14 -0.02
C TYR A 454 -14.19 -8.34 -1.30
N THR A 455 -14.38 -7.04 -1.16
CA THR A 455 -14.77 -6.13 -2.23
C THR A 455 -13.81 -4.95 -2.32
N TRP A 456 -13.71 -4.37 -3.51
CA TRP A 456 -12.90 -3.18 -3.80
C TRP A 456 -13.69 -2.16 -4.61
N GLY A 457 -13.18 -0.93 -4.67
CA GLY A 457 -13.68 0.13 -5.52
C GLY A 457 -15.16 0.42 -5.27
N GLN A 458 -15.97 0.36 -6.30
CA GLN A 458 -17.42 0.62 -6.20
C GLN A 458 -18.19 -0.46 -5.44
N ASP A 459 -17.74 -1.70 -5.50
CA ASP A 459 -18.40 -2.81 -4.77
C ASP A 459 -18.18 -2.66 -3.26
N GLU A 460 -17.00 -2.15 -2.84
CA GLU A 460 -16.74 -1.77 -1.46
C GLU A 460 -17.73 -0.71 -0.97
N GLN A 461 -17.99 0.32 -1.77
CA GLN A 461 -18.93 1.38 -1.40
C GLN A 461 -20.36 0.84 -1.22
N ARG A 462 -20.78 -0.13 -2.05
CA ARG A 462 -22.10 -0.77 -1.94
C ARG A 462 -22.21 -1.61 -0.66
N ILE A 463 -21.26 -2.49 -0.41
CA ILE A 463 -21.25 -3.32 0.81
C ILE A 463 -20.96 -2.46 2.04
N GLY A 464 -19.98 -1.55 1.96
CA GLY A 464 -19.59 -0.67 3.05
C GLY A 464 -20.71 0.27 3.51
N SER A 465 -21.62 0.66 2.61
CA SER A 465 -22.80 1.47 2.97
C SER A 465 -23.77 0.78 3.93
N LEU A 466 -23.73 -0.56 3.98
CA LEU A 466 -24.54 -1.36 4.92
C LEU A 466 -23.86 -1.55 6.27
N ILE A 467 -22.60 -1.10 6.42
CA ILE A 467 -21.84 -1.23 7.66
C ILE A 467 -22.04 0.04 8.51
N SER A 468 -22.86 -0.04 9.53
CA SER A 468 -23.10 1.08 10.44
C SER A 468 -23.27 0.59 11.89
N PRO A 469 -22.39 1.00 12.82
CA PRO A 469 -22.54 0.66 14.22
C PRO A 469 -23.78 1.32 14.89
N GLN A 470 -24.39 2.29 14.21
CA GLN A 470 -25.54 3.03 14.73
C GLN A 470 -26.88 2.53 14.20
N THR A 471 -26.87 1.61 13.23
CA THR A 471 -28.10 1.13 12.57
C THR A 471 -28.09 -0.40 12.48
N PRO A 472 -28.50 -1.13 13.54
CA PRO A 472 -28.51 -2.61 13.55
C PRO A 472 -29.26 -3.25 12.37
N LYS A 473 -30.32 -2.60 11.87
CA LYS A 473 -31.05 -3.07 10.69
C LYS A 473 -30.21 -3.17 9.42
N ASN A 474 -29.19 -2.34 9.29
CA ASN A 474 -28.26 -2.43 8.15
C ASN A 474 -27.40 -3.69 8.23
N GLU A 475 -27.02 -4.10 9.45
CA GLU A 475 -26.27 -5.33 9.66
C GLU A 475 -27.10 -6.56 9.30
N GLU A 476 -28.40 -6.58 9.67
CA GLU A 476 -29.34 -7.62 9.24
C GLU A 476 -29.50 -7.67 7.72
N GLN A 477 -29.56 -6.51 7.06
CA GLN A 477 -29.61 -6.44 5.60
C GLN A 477 -28.32 -6.95 4.96
N LEU A 478 -27.16 -6.53 5.47
CA LEU A 478 -25.86 -7.01 5.01
C LEU A 478 -25.76 -8.53 5.13
N LEU A 479 -26.14 -9.07 6.28
CA LEU A 479 -26.14 -10.51 6.53
C LEU A 479 -27.09 -11.23 5.57
N SER A 480 -28.29 -10.71 5.36
CA SER A 480 -29.28 -11.28 4.43
C SER A 480 -28.73 -11.33 3.00
N VAL A 481 -28.09 -10.26 2.52
CA VAL A 481 -27.45 -10.22 1.19
C VAL A 481 -26.35 -11.29 1.09
N LEU A 482 -25.46 -11.35 2.08
CA LEU A 482 -24.32 -12.27 2.04
C LEU A 482 -24.74 -13.74 2.14
N LEU A 483 -25.73 -14.07 2.96
CA LEU A 483 -26.24 -15.45 3.04
C LEU A 483 -26.97 -15.84 1.76
N HIS A 484 -27.72 -14.93 1.15
CA HIS A 484 -28.32 -15.12 -0.17
C HIS A 484 -27.25 -15.41 -1.24
N ASP A 485 -26.24 -14.58 -1.30
CA ASP A 485 -25.15 -14.73 -2.28
C ASP A 485 -24.36 -16.04 -2.08
N LEU A 486 -24.07 -16.40 -0.82
CA LEU A 486 -23.43 -17.67 -0.49
C LEU A 486 -24.28 -18.87 -0.93
N ALA A 487 -25.61 -18.80 -0.72
CA ALA A 487 -26.51 -19.84 -1.17
C ALA A 487 -26.53 -19.96 -2.70
N LEU A 488 -26.53 -18.85 -3.43
CA LEU A 488 -26.43 -18.85 -4.90
C LEU A 488 -25.09 -19.40 -5.40
N LEU A 489 -23.98 -18.95 -4.78
CA LEU A 489 -22.63 -19.34 -5.16
C LEU A 489 -22.42 -20.86 -5.04
N HIS A 490 -22.98 -21.49 -3.99
CA HIS A 490 -22.73 -22.88 -3.67
C HIS A 490 -23.85 -23.85 -4.14
N SER A 491 -25.06 -23.37 -4.43
CA SER A 491 -26.17 -24.24 -4.85
C SER A 491 -25.87 -24.96 -6.16
N LYS A 492 -25.13 -24.34 -7.10
CA LYS A 492 -24.75 -24.94 -8.37
C LYS A 492 -23.71 -26.07 -8.26
N GLN A 493 -23.06 -26.17 -7.12
CA GLN A 493 -21.98 -27.13 -6.85
C GLN A 493 -22.40 -28.23 -5.89
N SER A 494 -23.68 -28.30 -5.53
CA SER A 494 -24.21 -29.20 -4.54
C SER A 494 -25.58 -29.76 -4.94
N ASP A 495 -26.00 -30.83 -4.29
CA ASP A 495 -27.35 -31.38 -4.43
C ASP A 495 -28.41 -30.58 -3.65
N TYR A 496 -28.00 -29.53 -2.93
CA TYR A 496 -28.91 -28.61 -2.24
C TYR A 496 -29.58 -27.66 -3.21
N THR A 497 -30.90 -27.49 -3.08
CA THR A 497 -31.56 -26.35 -3.69
C THR A 497 -31.14 -25.06 -3.00
N TYR A 498 -31.36 -23.93 -3.69
CA TYR A 498 -31.10 -22.61 -3.10
C TYR A 498 -31.76 -22.43 -1.71
N ASP A 499 -33.06 -22.81 -1.61
CA ASP A 499 -33.82 -22.62 -0.36
C ASP A 499 -33.30 -23.51 0.78
N GLN A 500 -32.92 -24.74 0.47
CA GLN A 500 -32.31 -25.66 1.44
C GLN A 500 -30.96 -25.12 1.96
N LEU A 501 -30.15 -24.61 1.04
CA LEU A 501 -28.86 -24.06 1.41
C LEU A 501 -28.99 -22.75 2.19
N LEU A 502 -29.87 -21.86 1.79
CA LEU A 502 -30.15 -20.62 2.53
C LEU A 502 -30.66 -20.92 3.96
N ALA A 503 -31.55 -21.92 4.11
CA ALA A 503 -31.99 -22.36 5.43
C ALA A 503 -30.84 -22.88 6.28
N LEU A 504 -29.99 -23.75 5.70
CA LEU A 504 -28.80 -24.28 6.37
C LEU A 504 -27.87 -23.17 6.85
N LEU A 505 -27.58 -22.18 5.96
CA LEU A 505 -26.71 -21.08 6.32
C LEU A 505 -27.28 -20.20 7.43
N LYS A 506 -28.59 -19.96 7.44
CA LYS A 506 -29.28 -19.22 8.48
C LYS A 506 -29.31 -19.95 9.83
N ASP A 507 -29.26 -21.25 9.82
CA ASP A 507 -29.24 -22.07 11.05
C ASP A 507 -27.82 -22.18 11.66
N GLN A 508 -26.80 -21.95 10.85
CA GLN A 508 -25.40 -22.15 11.22
C GLN A 508 -24.65 -20.90 11.69
N TYR A 509 -25.20 -19.68 11.56
CA TYR A 509 -24.46 -18.46 11.94
C TYR A 509 -24.87 -17.92 13.32
#